data_cab12520bff76a823b42488fc4f5b672
#
_entry.id   cab12520bff76a823b42488fc4f5b672
#
_cell.length_a   1.000
_cell.length_b   1.000
_cell.length_c   1.000
_cell.angle_alpha   90.00
_cell.angle_beta   90.00
_cell.angle_gamma   90.00
#
_symmetry.space_group_name_H-M   'P 1'
#
loop_
_entity.id
_entity.type
_entity.pdbx_description
1 polymer ?
#
loop_
_entity_poly.entity_id
_entity_poly.type
_entity_poly.pdbx_seq_one_letter_code
_entity_poly.pdbx_strand_id
1 'polypeptide(L)'
;GINTAIQSATGEFTGVGFAVPSNTIKKVVPVLIEKGVFHHPWMGISGSDVDPDLAKVRDLNSSKGFLIATVIEGSPAEDAGLQGITTTKEIDGREYALDGDIIVKIDDIVVRKISDILVHLQREKSIGDEMLMTVNRDGNLIDVVLVLGERPQN
;
A
#
# COMPACT_ATOMS: atom_id res chain seq x y z
N GLY A 1 11.15 6.72 20.73
CA GLY A 1 9.85 7.04 20.14
C GLY A 1 9.04 8.01 20.98
N ILE A 2 7.97 8.50 20.42
CA ILE A 2 7.00 9.36 21.13
C ILE A 2 5.76 8.52 21.44
N ASN A 3 5.36 8.51 22.72
CA ASN A 3 4.16 7.79 23.13
C ASN A 3 2.90 8.51 22.59
N THR A 4 2.03 7.77 21.92
CA THR A 4 0.83 8.32 21.26
C THR A 4 -0.46 7.84 21.87
N ALA A 5 -0.50 6.62 22.40
CA ALA A 5 -1.71 6.01 22.95
C ALA A 5 -1.41 4.91 23.95
N ILE A 6 -2.39 4.62 24.82
CA ILE A 6 -2.40 3.42 25.66
C ILE A 6 -3.73 2.69 25.46
N GLN A 7 -3.70 1.38 25.66
CA GLN A 7 -4.92 0.57 25.73
C GLN A 7 -5.22 0.30 27.20
N SER A 8 -6.35 0.79 27.69
CA SER A 8 -6.71 0.69 29.09
C SER A 8 -8.22 0.71 29.26
N ALA A 9 -8.72 -0.13 30.15
CA ALA A 9 -10.12 -0.14 30.57
C ALA A 9 -10.44 0.89 31.66
N THR A 10 -9.43 1.39 32.37
CA THR A 10 -9.56 2.28 33.52
C THR A 10 -9.03 3.70 33.26
N GLY A 11 -8.39 3.94 32.11
CA GLY A 11 -7.70 5.20 31.83
C GLY A 11 -6.28 5.27 32.36
N GLU A 12 -5.82 4.25 33.10
CA GLU A 12 -4.45 4.15 33.61
C GLU A 12 -3.61 3.19 32.76
N PHE A 13 -2.29 3.36 32.80
CA PHE A 13 -1.39 2.48 32.07
C PHE A 13 -1.44 1.04 32.62
N THR A 14 -1.84 0.08 31.80
CA THR A 14 -2.02 -1.33 32.16
C THR A 14 -1.04 -2.29 31.45
N GLY A 15 0.05 -1.76 30.90
CA GLY A 15 1.10 -2.54 30.26
C GLY A 15 1.06 -2.57 28.71
N VAL A 16 0.08 -1.92 28.08
CA VAL A 16 -0.01 -1.79 26.63
C VAL A 16 0.08 -0.33 26.23
N GLY A 17 1.11 0.05 25.52
CA GLY A 17 1.32 1.39 25.00
C GLY A 17 1.79 1.37 23.55
N PHE A 18 1.54 2.46 22.85
CA PHE A 18 1.94 2.65 21.46
C PHE A 18 2.85 3.88 21.34
N ALA A 19 3.87 3.78 20.52
CA ALA A 19 4.79 4.87 20.28
C ALA A 19 5.08 5.02 18.78
N VAL A 20 5.31 6.26 18.34
CA VAL A 20 5.79 6.53 16.99
C VAL A 20 7.28 6.19 16.90
N PRO A 21 7.73 5.37 15.93
CA PRO A 21 9.14 5.03 15.79
C PRO A 21 10.04 6.27 15.59
N SER A 22 11.25 6.22 16.13
CA SER A 22 12.20 7.35 16.07
C SER A 22 12.54 7.77 14.63
N ASN A 23 12.62 6.83 13.69
CA ASN A 23 12.88 7.14 12.28
C ASN A 23 11.74 7.93 11.64
N THR A 24 10.48 7.64 11.99
CA THR A 24 9.32 8.43 11.57
C THR A 24 9.38 9.84 12.14
N ILE A 25 9.76 9.98 13.41
CA ILE A 25 9.92 11.27 14.07
C ILE A 25 11.00 12.11 13.36
N LYS A 26 12.15 11.53 13.07
CA LYS A 26 13.24 12.19 12.36
C LYS A 26 12.85 12.67 10.96
N LYS A 27 11.94 11.96 10.31
CA LYS A 27 11.44 12.34 8.98
C LYS A 27 10.38 13.44 9.05
N VAL A 28 9.44 13.35 9.99
CA VAL A 28 8.25 14.20 10.06
C VAL A 28 8.49 15.50 10.78
N VAL A 29 9.19 15.48 11.92
CA VAL A 29 9.34 16.65 12.79
C VAL A 29 10.04 17.84 12.11
N PRO A 30 11.17 17.66 11.39
CA PRO A 30 11.79 18.77 10.69
C PRO A 30 10.88 19.46 9.69
N VAL A 31 10.06 18.68 8.96
CA VAL A 31 9.11 19.20 7.98
C VAL A 31 7.98 19.96 8.68
N LEU A 32 7.47 19.46 9.80
CA LEU A 32 6.45 20.13 10.59
C LEU A 32 6.95 21.46 11.16
N ILE A 33 8.21 21.53 11.60
CA ILE A 33 8.84 22.76 12.11
C ILE A 33 8.96 23.81 10.99
N GLU A 34 9.38 23.39 9.81
CA GLU A 34 9.61 24.28 8.67
C GLU A 34 8.32 24.70 7.97
N LYS A 35 7.41 23.75 7.70
CA LYS A 35 6.23 23.94 6.84
C LYS A 35 4.90 23.90 7.56
N GLY A 36 4.88 23.53 8.85
CA GLY A 36 3.66 23.41 9.64
C GLY A 36 2.80 22.18 9.33
N VAL A 37 3.13 21.41 8.30
CA VAL A 37 2.39 20.23 7.87
C VAL A 37 3.32 19.21 7.23
N PHE A 38 3.03 17.92 7.42
CA PHE A 38 3.73 16.82 6.74
C PHE A 38 2.73 16.06 5.88
N HIS A 39 3.01 15.99 4.59
CA HIS A 39 2.21 15.25 3.62
C HIS A 39 2.84 13.87 3.38
N HIS A 40 2.02 12.83 3.53
CA HIS A 40 2.47 11.46 3.30
C HIS A 40 2.46 11.12 1.81
N PRO A 41 3.45 10.36 1.31
CA PRO A 41 3.41 9.88 -0.06
C PRO A 41 2.19 8.97 -0.28
N TRP A 42 1.59 9.08 -1.46
CA TRP A 42 0.34 8.41 -1.80
C TRP A 42 0.38 7.88 -3.22
N MET A 43 -0.18 6.71 -3.42
CA MET A 43 -0.24 6.04 -4.73
C MET A 43 -1.59 6.20 -5.41
N GLY A 44 -2.66 6.23 -4.64
CA GLY A 44 -4.02 6.35 -5.17
C GLY A 44 -4.63 5.01 -5.58
N ILE A 45 -4.39 3.98 -4.81
CA ILE A 45 -4.97 2.65 -5.02
C ILE A 45 -5.72 2.17 -3.78
N SER A 46 -6.68 1.28 -4.01
CA SER A 46 -7.28 0.46 -2.97
C SER A 46 -7.33 -0.99 -3.43
N GLY A 47 -7.42 -1.90 -2.49
CA GLY A 47 -7.43 -3.32 -2.82
C GLY A 47 -7.31 -4.22 -1.61
N SER A 48 -6.83 -5.42 -1.83
CA SER A 48 -6.69 -6.44 -0.80
C SER A 48 -5.44 -7.30 -1.03
N ASP A 49 -4.98 -7.94 0.04
CA ASP A 49 -3.92 -8.92 -0.06
C ASP A 49 -4.38 -10.15 -0.85
N VAL A 50 -3.46 -10.73 -1.61
CA VAL A 50 -3.73 -12.00 -2.31
C VAL A 50 -3.84 -13.12 -1.28
N ASP A 51 -4.92 -13.88 -1.35
CA ASP A 51 -5.12 -15.07 -0.52
C ASP A 51 -4.94 -16.37 -1.33
N PRO A 52 -4.83 -17.54 -0.67
CA PRO A 52 -4.67 -18.81 -1.38
C PRO A 52 -5.80 -19.17 -2.33
N ASP A 53 -7.03 -18.76 -2.04
CA ASP A 53 -8.19 -19.04 -2.89
C ASP A 53 -8.14 -18.23 -4.17
N LEU A 54 -7.81 -16.93 -4.07
CA LEU A 54 -7.61 -16.07 -5.24
C LEU A 54 -6.43 -16.56 -6.08
N ALA A 55 -5.36 -17.00 -5.44
CA ALA A 55 -4.20 -17.56 -6.15
C ALA A 55 -4.58 -18.78 -6.99
N LYS A 56 -5.44 -19.65 -6.47
CA LYS A 56 -5.96 -20.81 -7.22
C LYS A 56 -6.84 -20.40 -8.40
N VAL A 57 -7.77 -19.46 -8.17
CA VAL A 57 -8.70 -18.98 -9.20
C VAL A 57 -7.96 -18.35 -10.37
N ARG A 58 -6.89 -17.59 -10.09
CA ARG A 58 -6.10 -16.90 -11.10
C ARG A 58 -4.87 -17.69 -11.57
N ASP A 59 -4.70 -18.91 -11.10
CA ASP A 59 -3.53 -19.76 -11.44
C ASP A 59 -2.19 -19.07 -11.16
N LEU A 60 -2.07 -18.46 -9.98
CA LEU A 60 -0.87 -17.79 -9.55
C LEU A 60 0.13 -18.78 -8.90
N ASN A 61 1.42 -18.54 -9.11
CA ASN A 61 2.47 -19.36 -8.51
C ASN A 61 2.62 -19.14 -6.99
N SER A 62 2.01 -18.09 -6.46
CA SER A 62 2.15 -17.71 -5.05
C SER A 62 0.88 -17.00 -4.56
N SER A 63 0.57 -17.16 -3.28
CA SER A 63 -0.50 -16.42 -2.60
C SER A 63 -0.01 -15.11 -1.98
N LYS A 64 1.10 -14.57 -2.46
CA LYS A 64 1.70 -13.33 -1.99
C LYS A 64 1.46 -12.21 -2.98
N GLY A 65 1.33 -10.98 -2.47
CA GLY A 65 1.13 -9.78 -3.25
C GLY A 65 -0.09 -8.98 -2.83
N PHE A 66 -0.27 -7.84 -3.46
CA PHE A 66 -1.41 -6.95 -3.22
C PHE A 66 -2.20 -6.75 -4.51
N LEU A 67 -3.47 -7.15 -4.49
CA LEU A 67 -4.37 -6.97 -5.62
C LEU A 67 -4.96 -5.58 -5.61
N ILE A 68 -4.77 -4.84 -6.71
CA ILE A 68 -5.39 -3.52 -6.91
C ILE A 68 -6.85 -3.74 -7.30
N ALA A 69 -7.77 -3.32 -6.45
CA ALA A 69 -9.20 -3.34 -6.74
C ALA A 69 -9.62 -2.10 -7.52
N THR A 70 -9.17 -0.93 -7.07
CA THR A 70 -9.55 0.36 -7.64
C THR A 70 -8.31 1.25 -7.78
N VAL A 71 -8.19 1.90 -8.92
CA VAL A 71 -7.26 3.01 -9.15
C VAL A 71 -8.07 4.30 -9.09
N ILE A 72 -7.62 5.24 -8.25
CA ILE A 72 -8.32 6.51 -8.04
C ILE A 72 -8.03 7.44 -9.21
N GLU A 73 -9.06 8.04 -9.79
CA GLU A 73 -8.94 9.00 -10.88
C GLU A 73 -8.06 10.20 -10.49
N GLY A 74 -7.16 10.60 -11.38
CA GLY A 74 -6.22 11.70 -11.14
C GLY A 74 -5.06 11.33 -10.20
N SER A 75 -4.89 10.05 -9.87
CA SER A 75 -3.85 9.61 -8.94
C SER A 75 -2.55 9.23 -9.65
N PRO A 76 -1.43 9.17 -8.90
CA PRO A 76 -0.17 8.64 -9.42
C PRO A 76 -0.29 7.24 -10.05
N ALA A 77 -1.13 6.39 -9.49
CA ALA A 77 -1.36 5.04 -10.01
C ALA A 77 -2.04 5.06 -11.39
N GLU A 78 -2.99 5.95 -11.59
CA GLU A 78 -3.62 6.14 -12.91
C GLU A 78 -2.60 6.65 -13.93
N ASP A 79 -1.82 7.67 -13.58
CA ASP A 79 -0.78 8.22 -14.44
C ASP A 79 0.27 7.17 -14.82
N ALA A 80 0.57 6.25 -13.92
CA ALA A 80 1.50 5.15 -14.16
C ALA A 80 0.91 4.01 -15.01
N GLY A 81 -0.40 4.02 -15.25
CA GLY A 81 -1.08 2.99 -16.05
C GLY A 81 -1.43 1.72 -15.28
N LEU A 82 -1.51 1.78 -13.96
CA LEU A 82 -1.97 0.66 -13.14
C LEU A 82 -3.46 0.40 -13.37
N GLN A 83 -3.87 -0.86 -13.27
CA GLN A 83 -5.23 -1.31 -13.55
C GLN A 83 -5.86 -1.97 -12.33
N GLY A 84 -7.09 -1.57 -12.02
CA GLY A 84 -7.92 -2.20 -11.01
C GLY A 84 -8.73 -3.36 -11.57
N ILE A 85 -9.60 -3.93 -10.72
CA ILE A 85 -10.49 -5.02 -11.09
C ILE A 85 -11.60 -4.49 -12.00
N THR A 86 -11.80 -5.16 -13.14
CA THR A 86 -12.92 -4.89 -14.05
C THR A 86 -13.83 -6.11 -14.22
N THR A 87 -13.30 -7.31 -13.98
CA THR A 87 -14.03 -8.57 -14.19
C THR A 87 -13.96 -9.42 -12.92
N THR A 88 -15.13 -9.91 -12.50
CA THR A 88 -15.24 -10.80 -11.34
C THR A 88 -16.03 -12.05 -11.72
N LYS A 89 -15.88 -13.11 -10.91
CA LYS A 89 -16.64 -14.36 -11.04
C LYS A 89 -17.03 -14.87 -9.66
N GLU A 90 -18.27 -15.26 -9.52
CA GLU A 90 -18.75 -15.93 -8.31
C GLU A 90 -18.48 -17.43 -8.38
N ILE A 91 -17.82 -17.94 -7.33
CA ILE A 91 -17.51 -19.37 -7.16
C ILE A 91 -17.89 -19.73 -5.72
N ASP A 92 -18.79 -20.71 -5.57
CA ASP A 92 -19.27 -21.20 -4.27
C ASP A 92 -19.76 -20.09 -3.33
N GLY A 93 -20.48 -19.10 -3.88
CA GLY A 93 -21.06 -17.99 -3.12
C GLY A 93 -20.07 -16.87 -2.79
N ARG A 94 -18.82 -16.95 -3.26
CA ARG A 94 -17.81 -15.92 -3.09
C ARG A 94 -17.38 -15.34 -4.43
N GLU A 95 -17.27 -14.01 -4.47
CA GLU A 95 -16.83 -13.30 -5.67
C GLU A 95 -15.30 -13.19 -5.72
N TYR A 96 -14.72 -13.54 -6.86
CA TYR A 96 -13.29 -13.48 -7.11
C TYR A 96 -12.97 -12.58 -8.29
N ALA A 97 -11.91 -11.78 -8.14
CA ALA A 97 -11.40 -10.97 -9.22
C ALA A 97 -10.66 -11.83 -10.26
N LEU A 98 -11.04 -11.69 -11.52
CA LEU A 98 -10.37 -12.38 -12.63
C LEU A 98 -9.25 -11.54 -13.24
N ASP A 99 -9.25 -10.23 -13.02
CA ASP A 99 -8.25 -9.29 -13.51
C ASP A 99 -7.83 -8.32 -12.39
N GLY A 100 -7.17 -7.24 -12.74
CA GLY A 100 -6.56 -6.31 -11.82
C GLY A 100 -5.08 -6.63 -11.59
N ASP A 101 -4.26 -5.59 -11.49
CA ASP A 101 -2.83 -5.74 -11.27
C ASP A 101 -2.55 -6.25 -9.86
N ILE A 102 -1.61 -7.18 -9.75
CA ILE A 102 -1.12 -7.65 -8.46
C ILE A 102 0.30 -7.13 -8.27
N ILE A 103 0.51 -6.29 -7.27
CA ILE A 103 1.82 -5.78 -6.92
C ILE A 103 2.61 -6.89 -6.23
N VAL A 104 3.71 -7.30 -6.85
CA VAL A 104 4.57 -8.38 -6.33
C VAL A 104 5.92 -7.89 -5.85
N LYS A 105 6.34 -6.70 -6.28
CA LYS A 105 7.63 -6.12 -5.92
C LYS A 105 7.60 -4.60 -6.02
N ILE A 106 8.28 -3.92 -5.11
CA ILE A 106 8.53 -2.47 -5.16
C ILE A 106 9.99 -2.21 -4.81
N ASP A 107 10.71 -1.43 -5.63
CA ASP A 107 12.12 -1.05 -5.41
C ASP A 107 13.00 -2.20 -4.89
N ASP A 108 12.94 -3.37 -5.53
CA ASP A 108 13.64 -4.60 -5.15
C ASP A 108 13.15 -5.28 -3.85
N ILE A 109 12.08 -4.79 -3.26
CA ILE A 109 11.45 -5.42 -2.08
C ILE A 109 10.28 -6.28 -2.53
N VAL A 110 10.27 -7.55 -2.15
CA VAL A 110 9.15 -8.46 -2.41
C VAL A 110 7.94 -8.03 -1.59
N VAL A 111 6.82 -7.81 -2.27
CA VAL A 111 5.54 -7.47 -1.63
C VAL A 111 4.77 -8.75 -1.37
N ARG A 112 4.52 -9.05 -0.11
CA ARG A 112 3.70 -10.18 0.32
C ARG A 112 2.30 -9.74 0.72
N LYS A 113 2.18 -8.50 1.21
CA LYS A 113 0.93 -7.89 1.70
C LYS A 113 1.05 -6.37 1.69
N ILE A 114 -0.08 -5.69 1.90
CA ILE A 114 -0.13 -4.21 1.88
C ILE A 114 0.83 -3.57 2.88
N SER A 115 1.06 -4.18 4.04
CA SER A 115 1.96 -3.61 5.05
C SER A 115 3.40 -3.46 4.54
N ASP A 116 3.87 -4.33 3.66
CA ASP A 116 5.20 -4.20 3.05
C ASP A 116 5.30 -2.93 2.20
N ILE A 117 4.23 -2.58 1.47
CA ILE A 117 4.15 -1.34 0.69
C ILE A 117 4.13 -0.13 1.61
N LEU A 118 3.25 -0.12 2.62
CA LEU A 118 3.08 1.02 3.52
C LEU A 118 4.35 1.32 4.33
N VAL A 119 5.02 0.29 4.81
CA VAL A 119 6.30 0.43 5.53
C VAL A 119 7.37 1.04 4.63
N HIS A 120 7.49 0.58 3.39
CA HIS A 120 8.45 1.12 2.44
C HIS A 120 8.18 2.59 2.10
N LEU A 121 6.91 2.94 1.82
CA LEU A 121 6.50 4.32 1.57
C LEU A 121 6.83 5.23 2.76
N GLN A 122 6.53 4.78 3.97
CA GLN A 122 6.71 5.57 5.17
C GLN A 122 8.18 5.78 5.52
N ARG A 123 9.03 4.75 5.33
CA ARG A 123 10.45 4.79 5.73
C ARG A 123 11.37 5.35 4.67
N GLU A 124 11.15 5.05 3.41
CA GLU A 124 12.13 5.26 2.33
C GLU A 124 11.66 6.25 1.26
N LYS A 125 10.39 6.63 1.22
CA LYS A 125 9.81 7.42 0.15
C LYS A 125 9.22 8.73 0.63
N SER A 126 9.25 9.73 -0.26
CA SER A 126 8.65 11.04 -0.09
C SER A 126 7.85 11.41 -1.33
N ILE A 127 7.00 12.44 -1.23
CA ILE A 127 6.25 12.97 -2.37
C ILE A 127 7.23 13.41 -3.46
N GLY A 128 6.95 13.00 -4.69
CA GLY A 128 7.80 13.27 -5.85
C GLY A 128 8.85 12.22 -6.14
N ASP A 129 9.05 11.25 -5.24
CA ASP A 129 9.97 10.14 -5.47
C ASP A 129 9.41 9.16 -6.50
N GLU A 130 10.28 8.61 -7.32
CA GLU A 130 9.94 7.51 -8.23
C GLU A 130 10.02 6.19 -7.48
N MET A 131 9.07 5.30 -7.76
CA MET A 131 9.05 3.94 -7.21
C MET A 131 8.87 2.95 -8.36
N LEU A 132 9.83 2.04 -8.50
CA LEU A 132 9.72 0.96 -9.47
C LEU A 132 8.83 -0.15 -8.90
N MET A 133 7.80 -0.48 -9.63
CA MET A 133 6.85 -1.53 -9.24
C MET A 133 6.87 -2.65 -10.26
N THR A 134 6.88 -3.89 -9.80
CA THR A 134 6.61 -5.05 -10.63
C THR A 134 5.22 -5.56 -10.30
N VAL A 135 4.37 -5.63 -11.30
CA VAL A 135 2.99 -6.13 -11.16
C VAL A 135 2.78 -7.36 -12.04
N ASN A 136 1.94 -8.27 -11.57
CA ASN A 136 1.44 -9.35 -12.39
C ASN A 136 0.14 -8.90 -13.06
N ARG A 137 0.17 -8.79 -14.37
CA ARG A 137 -0.98 -8.45 -15.22
C ARG A 137 -1.26 -9.61 -16.16
N ASP A 138 -2.37 -10.29 -15.94
CA ASP A 138 -2.81 -11.43 -16.77
C ASP A 138 -1.74 -12.52 -16.93
N GLY A 139 -1.01 -12.82 -15.87
CA GLY A 139 0.05 -13.82 -15.85
C GLY A 139 1.44 -13.31 -16.27
N ASN A 140 1.55 -12.06 -16.72
CA ASN A 140 2.81 -11.45 -17.13
C ASN A 140 3.33 -10.47 -16.09
N LEU A 141 4.63 -10.51 -15.80
CA LEU A 141 5.28 -9.52 -14.94
C LEU A 141 5.62 -8.28 -15.76
N ILE A 142 5.15 -7.13 -15.30
CA ILE A 142 5.35 -5.83 -15.95
C ILE A 142 5.96 -4.88 -14.93
N ASP A 143 7.02 -4.17 -15.34
CA ASP A 143 7.62 -3.12 -14.54
C ASP A 143 6.96 -1.78 -14.86
N VAL A 144 6.58 -1.06 -13.81
CA VAL A 144 5.92 0.25 -13.89
C VAL A 144 6.64 1.21 -12.98
N VAL A 145 6.96 2.40 -13.47
CA VAL A 145 7.50 3.49 -12.66
C VAL A 145 6.35 4.40 -12.23
N LEU A 146 6.21 4.59 -10.93
CA LEU A 146 5.19 5.45 -10.34
C LEU A 146 5.87 6.60 -9.60
N VAL A 147 5.45 7.83 -9.89
CA VAL A 147 5.90 9.03 -9.17
C VAL A 147 4.90 9.31 -8.05
N LEU A 148 5.35 9.21 -6.81
CA LEU A 148 4.49 9.37 -5.64
C LEU A 148 3.94 10.79 -5.55
N GLY A 149 2.65 10.88 -5.28
CA GLY A 149 1.95 12.14 -5.11
C GLY A 149 1.54 12.41 -3.68
N GLU A 150 0.83 13.50 -3.49
CA GLU A 150 0.22 13.88 -2.24
C GLU A 150 -1.24 13.40 -2.21
N ARG A 151 -1.64 12.83 -1.08
CA ARG A 151 -3.04 12.45 -0.89
C ARG A 151 -3.93 13.69 -0.90
N PRO A 152 -4.99 13.74 -1.73
CA PRO A 152 -5.92 14.86 -1.72
C PRO A 152 -6.54 15.06 -0.34
N GLN A 153 -6.63 16.31 0.09
CA GLN A 153 -7.34 16.69 1.30
C GLN A 153 -8.79 16.97 0.92
N ASN A 154 -9.70 16.26 1.55
CA ASN A 154 -11.15 16.48 1.42
C ASN A 154 -11.65 17.41 2.52
#